data_6141e295d36e58aebe95bf21fd529c2c
#
_entry.id   6141e295d36e58aebe95bf21fd529c2c
#
_cell.length_a   1.000
_cell.length_b   1.000
_cell.length_c   1.000
_cell.angle_alpha   90.00
_cell.angle_beta   90.00
_cell.angle_gamma   90.00
#
_symmetry.space_group_name_H-M   'P 1'
#
loop_
_entity.id
_entity.type
_entity.pdbx_description
1 polymer ?
#
loop_
_entity_poly.entity_id
_entity_poly.type
_entity_poly.pdbx_seq_one_letter_code
_entity_poly.pdbx_strand_id
1 'polypeptide(L)'
;MPTPELKTGQMNWKDQAIIDKVKRTIYQQMETINALENVEEHVISETLFTPIDFEKEYNAKFGTAFGLMPTLAQSNYYRPPNVSRDYKDLYFAGASTHPGAGVPIVLTSAKFTANEILKDIRDGI
;
A
#
# COMPACT_ATOMS: atom_id res chain seq x y z
N MET A 1 -10.49 3.25 -4.08
CA MET A 1 -10.78 4.00 -2.84
C MET A 1 -9.49 4.18 -2.06
N PRO A 2 -9.14 5.35 -1.56
CA PRO A 2 -8.04 5.47 -0.63
C PRO A 2 -8.42 4.71 0.64
N THR A 3 -7.56 3.81 1.08
CA THR A 3 -7.74 3.10 2.34
C THR A 3 -7.59 4.12 3.47
N PRO A 4 -8.60 4.30 4.34
CA PRO A 4 -8.47 5.21 5.47
C PRO A 4 -7.36 4.70 6.40
N GLU A 5 -6.42 5.57 6.71
CA GLU A 5 -5.34 5.26 7.62
C GLU A 5 -5.85 5.12 9.06
N LEU A 6 -5.24 4.26 9.86
CA LEU A 6 -5.54 4.10 11.29
C LEU A 6 -5.37 5.42 12.06
N LYS A 7 -4.51 6.33 11.59
CA LYS A 7 -4.16 7.59 12.25
C LYS A 7 -5.21 8.69 12.09
N THR A 8 -6.05 8.64 11.09
CA THR A 8 -7.01 9.73 10.81
C THR A 8 -8.25 9.71 11.69
N GLY A 9 -8.42 8.70 12.54
CA GLY A 9 -9.52 8.61 13.52
C GLY A 9 -10.93 8.54 12.93
N GLN A 10 -11.04 8.41 11.61
CA GLN A 10 -12.33 8.45 10.90
C GLN A 10 -13.09 7.13 10.94
N MET A 11 -12.39 6.00 11.13
CA MET A 11 -13.00 4.67 11.21
C MET A 11 -12.33 3.81 12.27
N ASN A 12 -13.13 3.26 13.18
CA ASN A 12 -12.65 2.28 14.15
C ASN A 12 -12.73 0.86 13.56
N TRP A 13 -11.66 0.41 12.91
CA TRP A 13 -11.58 -0.92 12.31
C TRP A 13 -11.62 -2.11 13.29
N LYS A 14 -11.70 -1.84 14.61
CA LYS A 14 -11.98 -2.86 15.65
C LYS A 14 -13.47 -3.09 15.84
N ASP A 15 -14.31 -2.20 15.29
CA ASP A 15 -15.76 -2.28 15.41
C ASP A 15 -16.33 -3.12 14.26
N GLN A 16 -16.90 -4.26 14.59
CA GLN A 16 -17.51 -5.17 13.63
C GLN A 16 -18.64 -4.49 12.83
N ALA A 17 -19.39 -3.59 13.44
CA ALA A 17 -20.47 -2.87 12.76
C ALA A 17 -19.94 -1.99 11.60
N ILE A 18 -18.73 -1.43 11.76
CA ILE A 18 -18.07 -0.67 10.69
C ILE A 18 -17.63 -1.59 9.56
N ILE A 19 -17.04 -2.72 9.90
CA ILE A 19 -16.63 -3.74 8.92
C ILE A 19 -17.84 -4.20 8.12
N ASP A 20 -18.93 -4.56 8.78
CA ASP A 20 -20.15 -5.04 8.13
C ASP A 20 -20.78 -3.96 7.25
N LYS A 21 -20.73 -2.70 7.67
CA LYS A 21 -21.18 -1.56 6.86
C LYS A 21 -20.36 -1.41 5.59
N VAL A 22 -19.04 -1.51 5.70
CA VAL A 22 -18.13 -1.42 4.53
C VAL A 22 -18.38 -2.57 3.57
N LYS A 23 -18.48 -3.80 4.07
CA LYS A 23 -18.83 -4.98 3.26
C LYS A 23 -20.13 -4.77 2.51
N ARG A 24 -21.19 -4.42 3.21
CA ARG A 24 -22.50 -4.16 2.60
C ARG A 24 -22.43 -3.09 1.51
N THR A 25 -21.67 -2.02 1.74
CA THR A 25 -21.47 -0.98 0.73
C THR A 25 -20.76 -1.53 -0.51
N ILE A 26 -19.76 -2.41 -0.32
CA ILE A 26 -19.05 -3.04 -1.45
C ILE A 26 -20.02 -3.92 -2.25
N TYR A 27 -20.78 -4.81 -1.62
CA TYR A 27 -21.76 -5.65 -2.30
C TYR A 27 -22.80 -4.82 -3.06
N GLN A 28 -23.37 -3.80 -2.42
CA GLN A 28 -24.29 -2.88 -3.09
C GLN A 28 -23.68 -2.20 -4.33
N GLN A 29 -22.39 -1.83 -4.28
CA GLN A 29 -21.70 -1.27 -5.44
C GLN A 29 -21.48 -2.32 -6.54
N MET A 30 -21.17 -3.57 -6.17
CA MET A 30 -21.02 -4.66 -7.13
C MET A 30 -22.34 -4.97 -7.84
N GLU A 31 -23.45 -4.96 -7.14
CA GLU A 31 -24.79 -5.17 -7.70
C GLU A 31 -25.24 -4.11 -8.70
N THR A 32 -24.58 -2.95 -8.73
CA THR A 32 -24.85 -1.95 -9.81
C THR A 32 -24.26 -2.35 -11.16
N ILE A 33 -23.40 -3.39 -11.18
CA ILE A 33 -22.76 -3.89 -12.40
C ILE A 33 -23.65 -4.99 -12.97
N ASN A 34 -24.03 -4.87 -14.23
CA ASN A 34 -24.79 -5.91 -14.93
C ASN A 34 -24.07 -7.27 -14.81
N ALA A 35 -24.79 -8.33 -14.57
CA ALA A 35 -24.33 -9.71 -14.33
C ALA A 35 -23.75 -9.98 -12.95
N LEU A 36 -23.77 -9.03 -11.99
CA LEU A 36 -23.43 -9.26 -10.60
C LEU A 36 -24.63 -9.08 -9.65
N GLU A 37 -25.83 -9.29 -10.18
CA GLU A 37 -27.06 -9.29 -9.39
C GLU A 37 -27.02 -10.41 -8.34
N ASN A 38 -27.39 -10.10 -7.09
CA ASN A 38 -27.37 -11.02 -5.96
C ASN A 38 -25.98 -11.67 -5.71
N VAL A 39 -24.92 -10.93 -5.95
CA VAL A 39 -23.53 -11.43 -5.83
C VAL A 39 -23.26 -12.02 -4.43
N GLU A 40 -23.85 -11.47 -3.38
CA GLU A 40 -23.64 -11.92 -2.00
C GLU A 40 -24.11 -13.38 -1.81
N GLU A 41 -25.18 -13.80 -2.48
CA GLU A 41 -25.68 -15.19 -2.43
C GLU A 41 -24.76 -16.19 -3.15
N HIS A 42 -23.87 -15.71 -4.01
CA HIS A 42 -22.96 -16.53 -4.82
C HIS A 42 -21.53 -16.55 -4.27
N VAL A 43 -21.26 -15.89 -3.14
CA VAL A 43 -19.94 -15.88 -2.51
C VAL A 43 -19.65 -17.24 -1.87
N ILE A 44 -18.66 -17.94 -2.39
CA ILE A 44 -18.20 -19.25 -1.88
C ILE A 44 -17.19 -19.06 -0.74
N SER A 45 -16.32 -18.05 -0.86
CA SER A 45 -15.33 -17.72 0.17
C SER A 45 -15.03 -16.23 0.16
N GLU A 46 -14.70 -15.70 1.32
CA GLU A 46 -14.37 -14.30 1.48
C GLU A 46 -13.15 -14.16 2.38
N THR A 47 -12.22 -13.31 1.98
CA THR A 47 -11.09 -12.91 2.81
C THR A 47 -11.07 -11.40 2.93
N LEU A 48 -11.08 -10.90 4.15
CA LEU A 48 -11.07 -9.47 4.44
C LEU A 48 -9.75 -9.10 5.11
N PHE A 49 -9.07 -8.11 4.56
CA PHE A 49 -7.92 -7.46 5.18
C PHE A 49 -8.27 -6.03 5.54
N THR A 50 -8.23 -5.73 6.82
CA THR A 50 -8.41 -4.38 7.35
C THR A 50 -7.06 -3.67 7.46
N PRO A 51 -7.00 -2.35 7.67
CA PRO A 51 -5.76 -1.65 7.99
C PRO A 51 -5.04 -2.21 9.23
N ILE A 52 -5.77 -2.78 10.20
CA ILE A 52 -5.17 -3.44 11.37
C ILE A 52 -4.41 -4.70 10.94
N ASP A 53 -4.97 -5.48 10.03
CA ASP A 53 -4.33 -6.70 9.51
C ASP A 53 -3.07 -6.33 8.70
N PHE A 54 -3.12 -5.28 7.89
CA PHE A 54 -1.95 -4.79 7.16
C PHE A 54 -0.83 -4.33 8.11
N GLU A 55 -1.16 -3.64 9.20
CA GLU A 55 -0.17 -3.25 10.20
C GLU A 55 0.44 -4.47 10.89
N LYS A 56 -0.37 -5.44 11.27
CA LYS A 56 0.05 -6.63 12.01
C LYS A 56 0.83 -7.63 11.15
N GLU A 57 0.32 -7.97 9.97
CA GLU A 57 0.88 -9.05 9.13
C GLU A 57 2.04 -8.57 8.25
N TYR A 58 2.01 -7.32 7.81
CA TYR A 58 3.01 -6.76 6.88
C TYR A 58 3.86 -5.65 7.49
N ASN A 59 3.70 -5.36 8.78
CA ASN A 59 4.37 -4.23 9.46
C ASN A 59 4.17 -2.89 8.71
N ALA A 60 3.03 -2.76 8.02
CA ALA A 60 2.68 -1.58 7.25
C ALA A 60 2.25 -0.46 8.20
N LYS A 61 3.11 0.52 8.41
CA LYS A 61 2.84 1.63 9.34
C LYS A 61 1.50 2.29 9.03
N PHE A 62 0.64 2.41 10.05
CA PHE A 62 -0.74 2.91 9.97
C PHE A 62 -1.67 2.04 9.09
N GLY A 63 -1.33 0.79 8.85
CA GLY A 63 -2.15 -0.12 8.06
C GLY A 63 -2.31 0.28 6.59
N THR A 64 -1.33 0.99 6.04
CA THR A 64 -1.38 1.43 4.63
C THR A 64 -1.12 0.26 3.68
N ALA A 65 -2.04 0.01 2.74
CA ALA A 65 -1.86 -1.05 1.74
C ALA A 65 -0.83 -0.70 0.65
N PHE A 66 -0.63 0.59 0.35
CA PHE A 66 0.19 1.06 -0.78
C PHE A 66 1.33 2.01 -0.37
N GLY A 67 1.64 2.09 0.92
CA GLY A 67 2.66 3.00 1.44
C GLY A 67 2.20 4.47 1.39
N LEU A 68 3.12 5.38 1.05
CA LEU A 68 2.82 6.81 0.98
C LEU A 68 1.74 7.12 -0.05
N MET A 69 0.81 8.01 0.31
CA MET A 69 -0.27 8.46 -0.57
C MET A 69 0.31 9.11 -1.85
N PRO A 70 -0.21 8.78 -3.04
CA PRO A 70 0.28 9.36 -4.30
C PRO A 70 -0.28 10.77 -4.54
N THR A 71 -0.01 11.70 -3.64
CA THR A 71 -0.24 13.14 -3.89
C THR A 71 0.85 13.69 -4.81
N LEU A 72 0.61 14.85 -5.43
CA LEU A 72 1.62 15.50 -6.28
C LEU A 72 2.95 15.69 -5.53
N ALA A 73 2.90 16.08 -4.25
CA ALA A 73 4.08 16.29 -3.42
C ALA A 73 4.73 14.98 -2.91
N GLN A 74 4.12 13.83 -3.13
CA GLN A 74 4.59 12.51 -2.68
C GLN A 74 4.62 11.48 -3.82
N SER A 75 4.60 11.94 -5.06
CA SER A 75 4.62 11.08 -6.23
C SER A 75 5.93 11.19 -6.99
N ASN A 76 6.34 10.10 -7.63
CA ASN A 76 7.48 10.03 -8.53
C ASN A 76 8.77 10.60 -7.90
N TYR A 77 9.30 11.71 -8.41
CA TYR A 77 10.55 12.34 -7.96
C TYR A 77 10.52 12.91 -6.53
N TYR A 78 9.33 13.16 -5.99
CA TYR A 78 9.16 13.67 -4.62
C TYR A 78 9.07 12.55 -3.57
N ARG A 79 9.12 11.29 -3.99
CA ARG A 79 9.22 10.17 -3.05
C ARG A 79 10.62 10.08 -2.45
N PRO A 80 10.76 9.50 -1.25
CA PRO A 80 12.06 9.23 -0.67
C PRO A 80 12.98 8.53 -1.68
N PRO A 81 14.24 8.95 -1.79
CA PRO A 81 15.19 8.34 -2.71
C PRO A 81 15.54 6.91 -2.29
N ASN A 82 16.11 6.15 -3.22
CA ASN A 82 16.54 4.78 -2.96
C ASN A 82 17.85 4.69 -2.13
N VAL A 83 18.55 5.81 -1.95
CA VAL A 83 19.77 5.92 -1.14
C VAL A 83 19.54 6.94 -0.02
N SER A 84 19.96 6.62 1.20
CA SER A 84 19.92 7.57 2.31
C SER A 84 20.87 8.74 2.05
N ARG A 85 20.42 9.95 2.38
CA ARG A 85 21.26 11.15 2.37
C ARG A 85 21.98 11.37 3.69
N ASP A 86 21.50 10.74 4.75
CA ASP A 86 21.95 11.00 6.12
C ASP A 86 22.85 9.88 6.66
N TYR A 87 22.72 8.67 6.10
CA TYR A 87 23.44 7.50 6.56
C TYR A 87 24.14 6.80 5.40
N LYS A 88 25.42 6.54 5.58
CA LYS A 88 26.22 5.74 4.65
C LYS A 88 25.70 4.30 4.60
N ASP A 89 25.78 3.67 3.45
CA ASP A 89 25.43 2.26 3.22
C ASP A 89 23.98 1.88 3.58
N LEU A 90 23.07 2.87 3.63
CA LEU A 90 21.66 2.66 3.89
C LEU A 90 20.84 2.91 2.61
N TYR A 91 20.16 1.87 2.14
CA TYR A 91 19.39 1.87 0.91
C TYR A 91 17.93 1.50 1.17
N PHE A 92 17.05 1.97 0.31
CA PHE A 92 15.61 1.74 0.41
C PHE A 92 15.03 1.24 -0.90
N ALA A 93 14.13 0.26 -0.82
CA ALA A 93 13.33 -0.21 -1.93
C ALA A 93 11.88 -0.43 -1.48
N GLY A 94 10.93 -0.26 -2.37
CA GLY A 94 9.54 -0.57 -2.07
C GLY A 94 8.54 0.53 -2.44
N ALA A 95 7.30 0.33 -2.02
CA ALA A 95 6.17 1.17 -2.40
C ALA A 95 6.25 2.61 -1.88
N SER A 96 6.99 2.86 -0.80
CA SER A 96 7.15 4.19 -0.20
C SER A 96 8.35 4.97 -0.75
N THR A 97 9.20 4.34 -1.57
CA THR A 97 10.36 4.97 -2.21
C THR A 97 10.11 5.27 -3.69
N HIS A 98 11.04 6.00 -4.30
CA HIS A 98 11.01 6.24 -5.75
C HIS A 98 11.08 4.90 -6.52
N PRO A 99 10.30 4.71 -7.61
CA PRO A 99 9.35 5.64 -8.22
C PRO A 99 7.93 5.58 -7.64
N GLY A 100 7.55 4.57 -6.83
CA GLY A 100 6.24 4.54 -6.19
C GLY A 100 5.64 3.17 -5.92
N ALA A 101 4.32 3.13 -5.76
CA ALA A 101 3.54 1.94 -5.45
C ALA A 101 3.06 1.22 -6.72
N GLY A 102 2.73 -0.06 -6.56
CA GLY A 102 2.30 -0.97 -7.62
C GLY A 102 3.37 -2.00 -7.95
N VAL A 103 2.99 -3.26 -8.16
CA VAL A 103 3.94 -4.39 -8.30
C VAL A 103 5.05 -4.12 -9.33
N PRO A 104 4.77 -3.70 -10.58
CA PRO A 104 5.83 -3.41 -11.54
C PRO A 104 6.73 -2.25 -11.11
N ILE A 105 6.15 -1.25 -10.44
CA ILE A 105 6.85 -0.05 -10.00
C ILE A 105 7.75 -0.36 -8.80
N VAL A 106 7.31 -1.21 -7.88
CA VAL A 106 8.12 -1.69 -6.75
C VAL A 106 9.31 -2.53 -7.24
N LEU A 107 9.14 -3.36 -8.26
CA LEU A 107 10.25 -4.09 -8.88
C LEU A 107 11.25 -3.12 -9.53
N THR A 108 10.78 -2.03 -10.13
CA THR A 108 11.64 -0.96 -10.66
C THR A 108 12.40 -0.25 -9.53
N SER A 109 11.76 0.02 -8.39
CA SER A 109 12.42 0.55 -7.19
C SER A 109 13.57 -0.36 -6.73
N ALA A 110 13.34 -1.67 -6.66
CA ALA A 110 14.37 -2.63 -6.31
C ALA A 110 15.56 -2.61 -7.29
N LYS A 111 15.29 -2.50 -8.60
CA LYS A 111 16.34 -2.39 -9.62
C LYS A 111 17.18 -1.12 -9.45
N PHE A 112 16.54 0.01 -9.17
CA PHE A 112 17.27 1.27 -8.91
C PHE A 112 18.16 1.14 -7.69
N THR A 113 17.63 0.61 -6.59
CA THR A 113 18.41 0.35 -5.37
C THR A 113 19.61 -0.57 -5.63
N ALA A 114 19.42 -1.67 -6.34
CA ALA A 114 20.51 -2.58 -6.69
C ALA A 114 21.60 -1.88 -7.53
N ASN A 115 21.21 -1.04 -8.48
CA ASN A 115 22.15 -0.29 -9.30
C ASN A 115 22.97 0.71 -8.47
N GLU A 116 22.36 1.39 -7.49
CA GLU A 116 23.10 2.29 -6.59
C GLU A 116 24.10 1.52 -5.74
N ILE A 117 23.71 0.38 -5.16
CA ILE A 117 24.62 -0.50 -4.39
C ILE A 117 25.80 -0.93 -5.26
N LEU A 118 25.55 -1.41 -6.49
CA LEU A 118 26.61 -1.86 -7.39
C LEU A 118 27.55 -0.72 -7.81
N LYS A 119 27.02 0.49 -7.96
CA LYS A 119 27.80 1.69 -8.23
C LYS A 119 28.72 2.01 -7.06
N ASP A 120 28.20 2.03 -5.84
CA ASP A 120 28.97 2.35 -4.63
C ASP A 120 30.08 1.31 -4.40
N ILE A 121 29.80 0.02 -4.61
CA ILE A 121 30.82 -1.05 -4.54
C ILE A 121 31.94 -0.83 -5.57
N ARG A 122 31.58 -0.46 -6.81
CA ARG A 122 32.56 -0.22 -7.88
C ARG A 122 33.39 1.03 -7.61
N ASP A 123 32.79 2.06 -7.09
CA ASP A 123 33.42 3.35 -6.84
C ASP A 123 34.24 3.33 -5.52
N GLY A 124 34.23 2.21 -4.78
CA GLY A 124 35.02 1.98 -3.58
C GLY A 124 34.55 2.74 -2.34
N ILE A 125 33.26 3.04 -2.31
CA ILE A 125 32.61 3.74 -1.20
C ILE A 125 32.08 2.76 -0.19
#